data_99c7c2c835a9a257e070c4ec79d796e9
#
_entry.id   99c7c2c835a9a257e070c4ec79d796e9
#
_cell.length_a   1.000
_cell.length_b   1.000
_cell.length_c   1.000
_cell.angle_alpha   90.00
_cell.angle_beta   90.00
_cell.angle_gamma   90.00
#
_symmetry.space_group_name_H-M   'P 1'
#
loop_
_entity.id
_entity.type
_entity.pdbx_description
1 polymer ?
#
loop_
_entity_poly.entity_id
_entity_poly.type
_entity_poly.pdbx_seq_one_letter_code
_entity_poly.pdbx_strand_id
1 'polypeptide(L)'
;MLVAKKNLLENPMDESVIENLSTAIILLDQDLEIVFSNQAAETLLMESSAKMLGESISKIIRSEEGFLKRIEEARSLDRPLTARQIGLVTSNVTAVTVDATITPLLDQSEILIELISIDRYLRIDRDAAIKVHHGVTKQMVKGLAHEIKNPLGGIKGSAQLLEKELPGPALKEYTNIIIEETDRLTGLVDRMLGPNTLPVKRKKSIHEILERVAKLLEMESKDCSIDRDYDPSLPEIEIDYELLVQAVLNIGKNALQALENKTSAKITFKTRVERQFTISGERHRFVIRVDIADNGPGIPNEIKEHLFYPMISKRVGGTGLGLTFAQSIISQHGGIIEFESCPGDTVFTIFLPLEHRT
;
A
#
# COMPACT_ATOMS: atom_id res chain seq x y z
N MET A 1 -27.40 37.17 12.93
CA MET A 1 -26.74 35.95 12.49
C MET A 1 -25.39 35.70 13.17
N LEU A 2 -25.14 36.25 14.35
CA LEU A 2 -23.88 36.14 15.14
C LEU A 2 -24.13 35.72 16.60
N VAL A 3 -25.35 35.24 16.91
CA VAL A 3 -25.77 34.96 18.30
C VAL A 3 -25.72 33.46 18.65
N ALA A 4 -25.71 32.54 17.67
CA ALA A 4 -25.69 31.09 17.93
C ALA A 4 -24.32 30.51 18.34
N LYS A 5 -23.23 31.27 18.22
CA LYS A 5 -21.88 30.85 18.56
C LYS A 5 -21.56 30.82 20.07
N LYS A 6 -22.50 31.17 20.92
CA LYS A 6 -22.20 31.59 22.31
C LYS A 6 -22.50 30.57 23.41
N ASN A 7 -23.16 29.45 23.15
CA ASN A 7 -23.70 28.64 24.24
C ASN A 7 -23.05 27.21 24.42
N LEU A 8 -22.21 26.74 23.53
CA LEU A 8 -21.59 25.40 23.70
C LEU A 8 -20.21 25.41 24.38
N LEU A 9 -19.49 26.55 24.34
CA LEU A 9 -18.15 26.67 24.91
C LEU A 9 -18.03 28.00 25.67
N GLU A 10 -18.57 28.04 26.86
CA GLU A 10 -18.42 29.23 27.75
C GLU A 10 -16.98 29.35 28.31
N ASN A 11 -16.11 28.36 28.07
CA ASN A 11 -14.76 28.31 28.60
C ASN A 11 -13.71 28.09 27.48
N PRO A 12 -12.73 29.00 27.29
CA PRO A 12 -11.68 28.85 26.27
C PRO A 12 -10.85 27.55 26.43
N MET A 13 -10.88 26.95 27.62
CA MET A 13 -10.22 25.66 27.87
C MET A 13 -10.95 24.50 27.20
N ASP A 14 -12.27 24.53 27.12
CA ASP A 14 -13.07 23.43 26.56
C ASP A 14 -12.94 23.40 25.03
N GLU A 15 -12.90 24.55 24.39
CA GLU A 15 -12.66 24.67 22.93
C GLU A 15 -11.27 24.15 22.56
N SER A 16 -10.25 24.51 23.31
CA SER A 16 -8.88 24.03 23.08
C SER A 16 -8.75 22.52 23.27
N VAL A 17 -9.52 21.90 24.18
CA VAL A 17 -9.50 20.45 24.38
C VAL A 17 -10.13 19.74 23.18
N ILE A 18 -11.30 20.19 22.72
CA ILE A 18 -12.02 19.58 21.60
C ILE A 18 -11.24 19.72 20.28
N GLU A 19 -10.59 20.88 20.08
CA GLU A 19 -9.75 21.13 18.89
C GLU A 19 -8.54 20.17 18.83
N ASN A 20 -7.99 19.76 19.97
CA ASN A 20 -6.82 18.87 20.02
C ASN A 20 -7.17 17.38 20.15
N LEU A 21 -8.46 17.00 20.15
CA LEU A 21 -8.83 15.59 20.11
C LEU A 21 -8.42 14.94 18.80
N SER A 22 -8.03 13.67 18.86
CA SER A 22 -7.72 12.86 17.68
C SER A 22 -8.96 12.30 16.97
N THR A 23 -10.12 12.36 17.62
CA THR A 23 -11.41 12.00 17.05
C THR A 23 -11.94 13.17 16.23
N ALA A 24 -12.35 12.94 15.00
CA ALA A 24 -12.99 13.95 14.19
C ALA A 24 -14.41 14.23 14.74
N ILE A 25 -14.66 15.48 15.12
CA ILE A 25 -15.92 15.94 15.70
C ILE A 25 -16.56 16.95 14.77
N ILE A 26 -17.83 16.71 14.44
CA ILE A 26 -18.66 17.58 13.62
C ILE A 26 -19.98 17.79 14.34
N LEU A 27 -20.42 19.03 14.44
CA LEU A 27 -21.72 19.38 14.97
C LEU A 27 -22.62 19.91 13.86
N LEU A 28 -23.82 19.37 13.76
CA LEU A 28 -24.85 19.77 12.80
C LEU A 28 -26.00 20.45 13.49
N ASP A 29 -26.62 21.41 12.81
CA ASP A 29 -27.88 22.02 13.21
C ASP A 29 -29.12 21.23 12.72
N GLN A 30 -30.31 21.84 12.86
CA GLN A 30 -31.59 21.24 12.47
C GLN A 30 -31.71 20.97 10.98
N ASP A 31 -31.01 21.74 10.14
CA ASP A 31 -31.00 21.64 8.68
C ASP A 31 -29.88 20.79 8.14
N LEU A 32 -29.16 20.10 9.03
CA LEU A 32 -27.97 19.31 8.75
C LEU A 32 -26.82 20.14 8.16
N GLU A 33 -26.72 21.40 8.51
CA GLU A 33 -25.61 22.27 8.20
C GLU A 33 -24.54 22.18 9.30
N ILE A 34 -23.28 22.25 8.91
CA ILE A 34 -22.14 22.12 9.83
C ILE A 34 -21.98 23.44 10.60
N VAL A 35 -22.15 23.38 11.92
CA VAL A 35 -21.97 24.54 12.82
C VAL A 35 -20.63 24.52 13.54
N PHE A 36 -20.01 23.35 13.67
CA PHE A 36 -18.66 23.19 14.24
C PHE A 36 -17.94 21.99 13.64
N SER A 37 -16.62 22.11 13.47
CA SER A 37 -15.72 20.99 13.16
C SER A 37 -14.36 21.24 13.78
N ASN A 38 -13.74 20.20 14.39
CA ASN A 38 -12.42 20.30 15.00
C ASN A 38 -11.29 20.00 13.98
N GLN A 39 -10.04 20.22 14.38
CA GLN A 39 -8.86 20.00 13.54
C GLN A 39 -8.75 18.55 13.03
N ALA A 40 -9.19 17.55 13.81
CA ALA A 40 -9.20 16.17 13.37
C ALA A 40 -10.19 15.93 12.22
N ALA A 41 -11.34 16.61 12.23
CA ALA A 41 -12.32 16.57 11.13
C ALA A 41 -11.76 17.22 9.86
N GLU A 42 -11.08 18.37 9.97
CA GLU A 42 -10.40 18.99 8.82
C GLU A 42 -9.38 18.03 8.18
N THR A 43 -8.60 17.34 9.02
CA THR A 43 -7.58 16.40 8.56
C THR A 43 -8.20 15.16 7.91
N LEU A 44 -9.28 14.62 8.49
CA LEU A 44 -9.95 13.42 8.01
C LEU A 44 -10.68 13.69 6.69
N LEU A 45 -11.36 14.84 6.58
CA LEU A 45 -12.16 15.19 5.41
C LEU A 45 -11.35 15.92 4.33
N MET A 46 -10.10 16.29 4.63
CA MET A 46 -9.23 17.10 3.77
C MET A 46 -9.88 18.42 3.32
N GLU A 47 -10.66 19.02 4.20
CA GLU A 47 -11.34 20.28 3.95
C GLU A 47 -11.20 21.19 5.17
N SER A 48 -10.99 22.49 4.97
CA SER A 48 -10.86 23.43 6.09
C SER A 48 -12.19 23.71 6.76
N SER A 49 -12.19 23.93 8.08
CA SER A 49 -13.38 24.31 8.86
C SER A 49 -14.09 25.52 8.24
N ALA A 50 -13.32 26.51 7.78
CA ALA A 50 -13.87 27.71 7.14
C ALA A 50 -14.72 27.45 5.89
N LYS A 51 -14.46 26.34 5.18
CA LYS A 51 -15.26 25.93 4.01
C LYS A 51 -16.40 24.98 4.39
N MET A 52 -16.25 24.24 5.48
CA MET A 52 -17.27 23.30 5.96
C MET A 52 -18.40 24.02 6.70
N LEU A 53 -18.09 25.08 7.45
CA LEU A 53 -19.07 25.81 8.26
C LEU A 53 -20.18 26.44 7.40
N GLY A 54 -21.43 26.14 7.76
CA GLY A 54 -22.63 26.60 7.04
C GLY A 54 -22.95 25.79 5.78
N GLU A 55 -22.18 24.78 5.46
CA GLU A 55 -22.48 23.87 4.36
C GLU A 55 -23.20 22.62 4.86
N SER A 56 -24.10 22.07 4.04
CA SER A 56 -24.76 20.81 4.36
C SER A 56 -23.76 19.66 4.37
N ILE A 57 -23.88 18.77 5.37
CA ILE A 57 -23.03 17.58 5.50
C ILE A 57 -23.06 16.71 4.24
N SER A 58 -24.16 16.69 3.50
CA SER A 58 -24.30 15.95 2.24
C SER A 58 -23.41 16.43 1.10
N LYS A 59 -22.96 17.70 1.15
CA LYS A 59 -22.01 18.27 0.18
C LYS A 59 -20.58 17.88 0.50
N ILE A 60 -20.27 17.73 1.78
CA ILE A 60 -18.92 17.44 2.28
C ILE A 60 -18.65 15.93 2.28
N ILE A 61 -19.66 15.12 2.67
CA ILE A 61 -19.53 13.67 2.80
C ILE A 61 -20.58 12.98 1.93
N ARG A 62 -20.11 12.08 1.05
CA ARG A 62 -20.95 11.15 0.31
C ARG A 62 -20.70 9.75 0.83
N SER A 63 -21.73 8.96 1.01
CA SER A 63 -21.61 7.55 1.46
C SER A 63 -22.49 6.67 0.58
N GLU A 64 -21.92 5.57 0.09
CA GLU A 64 -22.68 4.55 -0.64
C GLU A 64 -23.65 3.79 0.29
N GLU A 65 -23.36 3.73 1.59
CA GLU A 65 -24.11 2.95 2.58
C GLU A 65 -25.24 3.73 3.30
N GLY A 66 -25.61 4.89 2.78
CA GLY A 66 -26.74 5.64 3.33
C GLY A 66 -26.47 6.31 4.69
N PHE A 67 -25.27 6.89 4.87
CA PHE A 67 -24.87 7.61 6.09
C PHE A 67 -25.88 8.67 6.51
N LEU A 68 -26.44 9.43 5.56
CA LEU A 68 -27.47 10.43 5.81
C LEU A 68 -28.75 9.82 6.40
N LYS A 69 -29.15 8.63 5.95
CA LYS A 69 -30.31 7.93 6.53
C LYS A 69 -30.08 7.57 7.99
N ARG A 70 -28.84 7.25 8.37
CA ARG A 70 -28.51 6.94 9.78
C ARG A 70 -28.55 8.20 10.66
N ILE A 71 -28.19 9.36 10.11
CA ILE A 71 -28.34 10.65 10.81
C ILE A 71 -29.82 10.93 11.08
N GLU A 72 -30.69 10.76 10.09
CA GLU A 72 -32.15 10.93 10.23
C GLU A 72 -32.74 9.88 11.19
N GLU A 73 -32.26 8.64 11.15
CA GLU A 73 -32.68 7.59 12.06
C GLU A 73 -32.29 7.89 13.51
N ALA A 74 -31.06 8.32 13.77
CA ALA A 74 -30.61 8.74 15.09
C ALA A 74 -31.49 9.85 15.64
N ARG A 75 -31.81 10.85 14.81
CA ARG A 75 -32.69 11.98 15.14
C ARG A 75 -34.10 11.52 15.47
N SER A 76 -34.67 10.63 14.65
CA SER A 76 -36.05 10.15 14.84
C SER A 76 -36.19 9.26 16.08
N LEU A 77 -35.18 8.51 16.45
CA LEU A 77 -35.16 7.61 17.59
C LEU A 77 -34.70 8.29 18.89
N ASP A 78 -34.21 9.52 18.78
CA ASP A 78 -33.63 10.31 19.89
C ASP A 78 -32.63 9.51 20.74
N ARG A 79 -31.74 8.77 20.05
CA ARG A 79 -30.73 7.96 20.71
C ARG A 79 -29.44 7.88 19.87
N PRO A 80 -28.29 7.70 20.50
CA PRO A 80 -27.04 7.50 19.77
C PRO A 80 -27.10 6.27 18.87
N LEU A 81 -26.60 6.41 17.65
CA LEU A 81 -26.38 5.32 16.69
C LEU A 81 -24.90 5.22 16.39
N THR A 82 -24.36 4.01 16.50
CA THR A 82 -23.00 3.72 16.07
C THR A 82 -23.03 2.87 14.81
N ALA A 83 -22.33 3.31 13.81
CA ALA A 83 -22.16 2.60 12.55
C ALA A 83 -20.68 2.31 12.33
N ARG A 84 -20.33 1.04 12.13
CA ARG A 84 -18.95 0.59 12.00
C ARG A 84 -18.57 0.37 10.55
N GLN A 85 -17.30 0.65 10.24
CA GLN A 85 -16.68 0.40 8.93
C GLN A 85 -17.43 1.02 7.76
N ILE A 86 -17.86 2.29 7.92
CA ILE A 86 -18.57 3.00 6.85
C ILE A 86 -17.56 3.61 5.88
N GLY A 87 -17.72 3.32 4.58
CA GLY A 87 -17.03 4.02 3.52
C GLY A 87 -17.61 5.41 3.30
N LEU A 88 -16.81 6.44 3.51
CA LEU A 88 -17.16 7.84 3.21
C LEU A 88 -16.29 8.31 2.04
N VAL A 89 -16.91 9.06 1.12
CA VAL A 89 -16.18 9.74 0.05
C VAL A 89 -16.28 11.25 0.34
N THR A 90 -15.13 11.89 0.50
CA THR A 90 -15.05 13.33 0.77
C THR A 90 -15.35 14.14 -0.49
N SER A 91 -15.62 15.45 -0.35
CA SER A 91 -15.77 16.38 -1.48
C SER A 91 -14.58 16.36 -2.45
N ASN A 92 -13.38 16.04 -1.95
CA ASN A 92 -12.13 15.92 -2.73
C ASN A 92 -11.92 14.51 -3.34
N VAL A 93 -12.99 13.68 -3.38
CA VAL A 93 -12.98 12.33 -3.96
C VAL A 93 -12.01 11.37 -3.25
N THR A 94 -11.72 11.61 -1.98
CA THR A 94 -10.92 10.70 -1.16
C THR A 94 -11.86 9.75 -0.41
N ALA A 95 -11.67 8.44 -0.60
CA ALA A 95 -12.40 7.42 0.15
C ALA A 95 -11.71 7.18 1.50
N VAL A 96 -12.47 7.23 2.59
CA VAL A 96 -11.99 6.92 3.95
C VAL A 96 -12.97 5.97 4.63
N THR A 97 -12.45 5.01 5.39
CA THR A 97 -13.29 4.10 6.19
C THR A 97 -13.28 4.56 7.64
N VAL A 98 -14.46 4.76 8.21
CA VAL A 98 -14.61 5.28 9.56
C VAL A 98 -15.59 4.44 10.39
N ASP A 99 -15.38 4.44 11.70
CA ASP A 99 -16.46 4.20 12.66
C ASP A 99 -17.12 5.54 12.98
N ALA A 100 -18.42 5.62 12.83
CA ALA A 100 -19.20 6.83 13.08
C ALA A 100 -20.14 6.62 14.27
N THR A 101 -20.13 7.55 15.22
CA THR A 101 -21.13 7.66 16.27
C THR A 101 -21.92 8.94 16.06
N ILE A 102 -23.23 8.83 15.98
CA ILE A 102 -24.16 9.92 15.72
C ILE A 102 -25.02 10.08 16.98
N THR A 103 -24.89 11.21 17.66
CA THR A 103 -25.56 11.47 18.94
C THR A 103 -26.45 12.71 18.83
N PRO A 104 -27.80 12.57 18.92
CA PRO A 104 -28.68 13.72 19.06
C PRO A 104 -28.47 14.42 20.38
N LEU A 105 -28.42 15.77 20.40
CA LEU A 105 -28.26 16.58 21.59
C LEU A 105 -29.64 17.16 21.97
N LEU A 106 -30.18 16.72 23.09
CA LEU A 106 -31.55 16.93 23.54
C LEU A 106 -31.97 18.40 23.68
N ASP A 107 -31.06 19.30 24.07
CA ASP A 107 -31.37 20.67 24.42
C ASP A 107 -31.34 21.68 23.25
N GLN A 108 -30.75 21.30 22.09
CA GLN A 108 -30.47 22.24 21.01
C GLN A 108 -30.90 21.78 19.61
N SER A 109 -31.57 20.63 19.50
CA SER A 109 -31.92 20.00 18.19
C SER A 109 -30.68 19.80 17.27
N GLU A 110 -29.51 19.74 17.85
CA GLU A 110 -28.25 19.55 17.18
C GLU A 110 -27.86 18.08 17.16
N ILE A 111 -26.97 17.70 16.23
CA ILE A 111 -26.47 16.33 16.10
C ILE A 111 -24.95 16.37 16.17
N LEU A 112 -24.39 15.68 17.15
CA LEU A 112 -22.96 15.45 17.27
C LEU A 112 -22.59 14.22 16.45
N ILE A 113 -21.59 14.36 15.57
CA ILE A 113 -21.01 13.27 14.81
C ILE A 113 -19.54 13.11 15.22
N GLU A 114 -19.21 11.92 15.67
CA GLU A 114 -17.84 11.51 15.98
C GLU A 114 -17.39 10.51 14.90
N LEU A 115 -16.29 10.80 14.20
CA LEU A 115 -15.71 9.93 13.19
C LEU A 115 -14.32 9.48 13.65
N ILE A 116 -14.11 8.18 13.70
CA ILE A 116 -12.82 7.58 13.97
C ILE A 116 -12.35 6.88 12.71
N SER A 117 -11.26 7.36 12.10
CA SER A 117 -10.66 6.66 10.97
C SER A 117 -10.15 5.31 11.42
N ILE A 118 -10.67 4.25 10.80
CA ILE A 118 -10.23 2.89 11.05
C ILE A 118 -9.26 2.38 9.99
N ASP A 119 -9.06 3.11 8.91
CA ASP A 119 -8.07 2.77 7.89
C ASP A 119 -6.70 2.50 8.51
N ARG A 120 -6.34 3.27 9.54
CA ARG A 120 -5.11 3.08 10.30
C ARG A 120 -5.10 1.78 11.11
N TYR A 121 -6.20 1.41 11.76
CA TYR A 121 -6.30 0.17 12.54
C TYR A 121 -6.37 -1.04 11.62
N LEU A 122 -7.14 -0.97 10.55
CA LEU A 122 -7.20 -2.02 9.52
C LEU A 122 -5.84 -2.23 8.84
N ARG A 123 -5.06 -1.15 8.65
CA ARG A 123 -3.67 -1.24 8.16
C ARG A 123 -2.76 -1.93 9.17
N ILE A 124 -2.83 -1.57 10.46
CA ILE A 124 -2.01 -2.17 11.52
C ILE A 124 -2.33 -3.67 11.68
N ASP A 125 -3.61 -4.03 11.71
CA ASP A 125 -4.04 -5.44 11.82
C ASP A 125 -3.66 -6.24 10.56
N ARG A 126 -3.80 -5.64 9.38
CA ARG A 126 -3.37 -6.23 8.11
C ARG A 126 -1.85 -6.41 8.07
N ASP A 127 -1.09 -5.41 8.49
CA ASP A 127 0.38 -5.47 8.58
C ASP A 127 0.85 -6.51 9.59
N ALA A 128 0.18 -6.63 10.74
CA ALA A 128 0.47 -7.65 11.75
C ALA A 128 0.15 -9.06 11.24
N ALA A 129 -0.99 -9.26 10.62
CA ALA A 129 -1.37 -10.52 9.99
C ALA A 129 -0.41 -10.91 8.86
N ILE A 130 -0.05 -9.96 7.99
CA ILE A 130 0.92 -10.13 6.93
C ILE A 130 2.29 -10.52 7.50
N LYS A 131 2.77 -9.87 8.56
CA LYS A 131 4.06 -10.20 9.20
C LYS A 131 4.10 -11.60 9.79
N VAL A 132 3.05 -12.03 10.49
CA VAL A 132 2.96 -13.38 11.08
C VAL A 132 2.95 -14.43 9.96
N HIS A 133 2.14 -14.24 8.92
CA HIS A 133 2.12 -15.14 7.77
C HIS A 133 3.46 -15.16 7.02
N HIS A 134 4.13 -14.01 6.86
CA HIS A 134 5.45 -13.95 6.22
C HIS A 134 6.53 -14.70 6.99
N GLY A 135 6.55 -14.62 8.31
CA GLY A 135 7.53 -15.33 9.14
C GLY A 135 7.45 -16.85 8.96
N VAL A 136 6.24 -17.40 9.05
CA VAL A 136 5.99 -18.85 8.91
C VAL A 136 6.22 -19.32 7.47
N THR A 137 5.69 -18.58 6.50
CA THR A 137 5.86 -18.93 5.07
C THR A 137 7.31 -18.84 4.64
N LYS A 138 8.06 -17.82 5.08
CA LYS A 138 9.49 -17.67 4.78
C LYS A 138 10.32 -18.83 5.36
N GLN A 139 10.03 -19.30 6.58
CA GLN A 139 10.69 -20.43 7.18
C GLN A 139 10.37 -21.75 6.46
N MET A 140 9.11 -21.97 6.09
CA MET A 140 8.70 -23.14 5.30
C MET A 140 9.33 -23.16 3.92
N VAL A 141 9.31 -22.04 3.20
CA VAL A 141 9.94 -21.91 1.87
C VAL A 141 11.44 -22.11 1.96
N LYS A 142 12.09 -21.63 3.04
CA LYS A 142 13.53 -21.86 3.26
C LYS A 142 13.85 -23.33 3.49
N GLY A 143 13.05 -24.05 4.27
CA GLY A 143 13.20 -25.48 4.49
C GLY A 143 13.03 -26.28 3.19
N LEU A 144 11.92 -26.03 2.47
CA LEU A 144 11.64 -26.67 1.19
C LEU A 144 12.73 -26.39 0.13
N ALA A 145 13.24 -25.17 0.09
CA ALA A 145 14.29 -24.82 -0.87
C ALA A 145 15.59 -25.58 -0.61
N HIS A 146 15.97 -25.76 0.66
CA HIS A 146 17.13 -26.61 1.00
C HIS A 146 16.89 -28.06 0.60
N GLU A 147 15.70 -28.59 0.84
CA GLU A 147 15.34 -29.96 0.47
C GLU A 147 15.24 -30.17 -1.05
N ILE A 148 14.89 -29.14 -1.82
CA ILE A 148 14.87 -29.19 -3.29
C ILE A 148 16.31 -29.05 -3.85
N LYS A 149 17.14 -28.17 -3.30
CA LYS A 149 18.52 -27.98 -3.76
C LYS A 149 19.38 -29.21 -3.59
N ASN A 150 19.15 -30.00 -2.53
CA ASN A 150 19.91 -31.21 -2.28
C ASN A 150 19.81 -32.23 -3.42
N PRO A 151 18.62 -32.70 -3.86
CA PRO A 151 18.50 -33.60 -4.99
C PRO A 151 18.97 -32.96 -6.32
N LEU A 152 18.76 -31.67 -6.53
CA LEU A 152 19.27 -30.97 -7.72
C LEU A 152 20.79 -30.99 -7.76
N GLY A 153 21.46 -30.77 -6.62
CA GLY A 153 22.92 -30.90 -6.50
C GLY A 153 23.41 -32.30 -6.83
N GLY A 154 22.70 -33.35 -6.38
CA GLY A 154 22.98 -34.74 -6.71
C GLY A 154 22.84 -35.04 -8.22
N ILE A 155 21.74 -34.56 -8.84
CA ILE A 155 21.50 -34.73 -10.28
C ILE A 155 22.61 -34.03 -11.09
N LYS A 156 22.93 -32.77 -10.74
CA LYS A 156 24.00 -32.02 -11.40
C LYS A 156 25.36 -32.72 -11.26
N GLY A 157 25.72 -33.15 -10.04
CA GLY A 157 26.99 -33.86 -9.80
C GLY A 157 27.06 -35.15 -10.57
N SER A 158 26.00 -35.95 -10.64
CA SER A 158 25.92 -37.17 -11.42
C SER A 158 26.06 -36.92 -12.93
N ALA A 159 25.40 -35.89 -13.45
CA ALA A 159 25.52 -35.49 -14.85
C ALA A 159 26.95 -35.04 -15.21
N GLN A 160 27.61 -34.28 -14.32
CA GLN A 160 29.02 -33.87 -14.50
C GLN A 160 30.02 -35.04 -14.48
N LEU A 161 29.77 -36.04 -13.64
CA LEU A 161 30.60 -37.26 -13.63
C LEU A 161 30.37 -38.06 -14.91
N LEU A 162 29.11 -38.23 -15.32
CA LEU A 162 28.78 -38.95 -16.56
C LEU A 162 29.36 -38.27 -17.81
N GLU A 163 29.35 -36.94 -17.85
CA GLU A 163 29.95 -36.16 -18.95
C GLU A 163 31.45 -36.47 -19.15
N LYS A 164 32.19 -36.73 -18.05
CA LYS A 164 33.61 -37.08 -18.11
C LYS A 164 33.87 -38.47 -18.70
N GLU A 165 32.95 -39.40 -18.45
CA GLU A 165 33.07 -40.80 -18.88
C GLU A 165 32.53 -41.06 -20.31
N LEU A 166 31.70 -40.16 -20.84
CA LEU A 166 31.07 -40.32 -22.15
C LEU A 166 32.06 -40.09 -23.30
N PRO A 167 32.15 -41.05 -24.26
CA PRO A 167 33.19 -41.07 -25.31
C PRO A 167 32.94 -40.13 -26.49
N GLY A 168 31.82 -39.42 -26.57
CA GLY A 168 31.52 -38.63 -27.76
C GLY A 168 30.71 -37.35 -27.50
N PRO A 169 30.86 -36.31 -28.35
CA PRO A 169 30.23 -35.02 -28.15
C PRO A 169 28.68 -35.08 -28.18
N ALA A 170 28.11 -35.97 -28.99
CA ALA A 170 26.65 -36.12 -29.08
C ALA A 170 25.99 -36.60 -27.79
N LEU A 171 26.67 -37.44 -27.00
CA LEU A 171 26.16 -37.89 -25.71
C LEU A 171 26.38 -36.83 -24.61
N LYS A 172 27.43 -36.02 -24.75
CA LYS A 172 27.70 -34.90 -23.83
C LYS A 172 26.69 -33.79 -23.95
N GLU A 173 26.01 -33.64 -25.08
CA GLU A 173 24.92 -32.71 -25.26
C GLU A 173 23.77 -32.98 -24.28
N TYR A 174 23.42 -34.23 -24.03
CA TYR A 174 22.37 -34.59 -23.04
C TYR A 174 22.77 -34.26 -21.61
N THR A 175 24.05 -34.52 -21.24
CA THR A 175 24.52 -34.15 -19.89
C THR A 175 24.56 -32.63 -19.70
N ASN A 176 24.93 -31.86 -20.72
CA ASN A 176 24.89 -30.40 -20.69
C ASN A 176 23.46 -29.88 -20.47
N ILE A 177 22.48 -30.42 -21.21
CA ILE A 177 21.08 -30.05 -21.00
C ILE A 177 20.62 -30.31 -19.57
N ILE A 178 21.00 -31.48 -18.99
CA ILE A 178 20.66 -31.81 -17.59
C ILE A 178 21.31 -30.82 -16.63
N ILE A 179 22.58 -30.47 -16.83
CA ILE A 179 23.29 -29.47 -16.00
C ILE A 179 22.63 -28.11 -16.10
N GLU A 180 22.36 -27.61 -17.31
CA GLU A 180 21.72 -26.33 -17.55
C GLU A 180 20.31 -26.23 -16.93
N GLU A 181 19.47 -27.26 -17.10
CA GLU A 181 18.13 -27.28 -16.49
C GLU A 181 18.21 -27.39 -14.96
N THR A 182 19.18 -28.11 -14.43
CA THR A 182 19.41 -28.19 -12.97
C THR A 182 19.85 -26.84 -12.42
N ASP A 183 20.72 -26.11 -13.11
CA ASP A 183 21.12 -24.75 -12.74
C ASP A 183 19.97 -23.77 -12.85
N ARG A 184 19.14 -23.90 -13.87
CA ARG A 184 17.91 -23.11 -14.04
C ARG A 184 16.94 -23.34 -12.89
N LEU A 185 16.71 -24.60 -12.50
CA LEU A 185 15.83 -24.95 -11.36
C LEU A 185 16.43 -24.45 -10.04
N THR A 186 17.73 -24.58 -9.83
CA THR A 186 18.41 -24.03 -8.65
C THR A 186 18.26 -22.52 -8.59
N GLY A 187 18.42 -21.82 -9.69
CA GLY A 187 18.19 -20.38 -9.78
C GLY A 187 16.71 -19.98 -9.53
N LEU A 188 15.74 -20.82 -9.91
CA LEU A 188 14.34 -20.62 -9.55
C LEU A 188 14.12 -20.73 -8.04
N VAL A 189 14.68 -21.78 -7.42
CA VAL A 189 14.63 -21.99 -5.97
C VAL A 189 15.31 -20.86 -5.21
N ASP A 190 16.45 -20.35 -5.70
CA ASP A 190 17.11 -19.18 -5.11
C ASP A 190 16.25 -17.92 -5.19
N ARG A 191 15.60 -17.71 -6.30
CA ARG A 191 14.62 -16.64 -6.45
C ARG A 191 13.43 -16.80 -5.51
N MET A 192 13.00 -18.04 -5.19
CA MET A 192 11.93 -18.30 -4.20
C MET A 192 12.32 -17.92 -2.77
N LEU A 193 13.60 -18.04 -2.44
CA LEU A 193 14.10 -17.68 -1.10
C LEU A 193 14.23 -16.17 -0.87
N GLY A 194 14.27 -15.40 -1.95
CA GLY A 194 14.60 -13.98 -1.89
C GLY A 194 16.05 -13.73 -1.45
N PRO A 195 16.48 -12.48 -1.33
CA PRO A 195 17.83 -12.17 -0.89
C PRO A 195 18.04 -12.67 0.55
N ASN A 196 18.98 -13.59 0.70
CA ASN A 196 19.34 -14.22 1.99
C ASN A 196 20.42 -13.42 2.73
N THR A 197 20.92 -12.35 2.12
CA THR A 197 21.95 -11.47 2.68
C THR A 197 21.29 -10.28 3.36
N LEU A 198 21.86 -9.84 4.49
CA LEU A 198 21.49 -8.56 5.10
C LEU A 198 21.75 -7.44 4.09
N PRO A 199 20.84 -6.46 3.95
CA PRO A 199 21.01 -5.35 3.04
C PRO A 199 22.29 -4.57 3.35
N VAL A 200 23.09 -4.29 2.34
CA VAL A 200 24.25 -3.40 2.45
C VAL A 200 23.78 -1.99 2.18
N LYS A 201 23.30 -1.34 3.23
CA LYS A 201 22.72 0.00 3.12
C LYS A 201 23.79 1.07 2.92
N ARG A 202 23.52 1.98 1.99
CA ARG A 202 24.31 3.18 1.69
C ARG A 202 23.37 4.33 1.41
N LYS A 203 23.84 5.57 1.67
CA LYS A 203 23.08 6.77 1.28
C LYS A 203 22.96 6.84 -0.24
N LYS A 204 21.74 6.84 -0.72
CA LYS A 204 21.38 6.87 -2.13
C LYS A 204 20.07 7.60 -2.35
N SER A 205 19.95 8.26 -3.50
CA SER A 205 18.70 8.86 -3.93
C SER A 205 17.72 7.78 -4.43
N ILE A 206 16.46 7.84 -3.99
CA ILE A 206 15.41 6.98 -4.51
C ILE A 206 15.19 7.19 -6.02
N HIS A 207 15.41 8.40 -6.51
CA HIS A 207 15.26 8.73 -7.92
C HIS A 207 16.28 8.00 -8.81
N GLU A 208 17.51 7.73 -8.33
CA GLU A 208 18.49 6.93 -9.08
C GLU A 208 17.95 5.51 -9.35
N ILE A 209 17.23 4.93 -8.38
CA ILE A 209 16.61 3.61 -8.49
C ILE A 209 15.48 3.65 -9.51
N LEU A 210 14.58 4.64 -9.38
CA LEU A 210 13.44 4.78 -10.28
C LEU A 210 13.88 5.01 -11.72
N GLU A 211 14.90 5.85 -11.95
CA GLU A 211 15.44 6.07 -13.29
C GLU A 211 16.11 4.81 -13.87
N ARG A 212 16.80 4.03 -13.04
CA ARG A 212 17.37 2.75 -13.47
C ARG A 212 16.27 1.79 -13.92
N VAL A 213 15.20 1.69 -13.13
CA VAL A 213 14.07 0.82 -13.44
C VAL A 213 13.29 1.32 -14.66
N ALA A 214 13.03 2.63 -14.75
CA ALA A 214 12.37 3.22 -15.91
C ALA A 214 13.10 2.85 -17.22
N LYS A 215 14.43 3.02 -17.26
CA LYS A 215 15.24 2.64 -18.43
C LYS A 215 15.13 1.15 -18.77
N LEU A 216 15.10 0.27 -17.76
CA LEU A 216 14.95 -1.17 -17.99
C LEU A 216 13.58 -1.51 -18.58
N LEU A 217 12.51 -0.88 -18.09
CA LEU A 217 11.15 -1.09 -18.60
C LEU A 217 10.98 -0.50 -20.02
N GLU A 218 11.56 0.66 -20.31
CA GLU A 218 11.58 1.27 -21.65
C GLU A 218 12.31 0.40 -22.68
N MET A 219 13.34 -0.34 -22.26
CA MET A 219 14.03 -1.31 -23.12
C MET A 219 13.21 -2.57 -23.36
N GLU A 220 12.37 -2.99 -22.40
CA GLU A 220 11.54 -4.20 -22.47
C GLU A 220 10.27 -3.95 -23.33
N SER A 221 9.69 -2.75 -23.29
CA SER A 221 8.56 -2.37 -24.14
C SER A 221 8.67 -0.93 -24.65
N LYS A 222 8.66 -0.79 -25.95
CA LYS A 222 8.67 0.53 -26.62
C LYS A 222 7.29 1.17 -26.73
N ASP A 223 6.23 0.39 -26.55
CA ASP A 223 4.85 0.84 -26.71
C ASP A 223 4.23 1.37 -25.41
N CYS A 224 4.95 1.26 -24.29
CA CYS A 224 4.53 1.78 -22.98
C CYS A 224 5.24 3.10 -22.67
N SER A 225 4.46 4.16 -22.42
CA SER A 225 5.01 5.43 -21.94
C SER A 225 5.30 5.37 -20.44
N ILE A 226 6.46 5.90 -20.02
CA ILE A 226 6.82 5.98 -18.63
C ILE A 226 6.94 7.44 -18.21
N ASP A 227 5.99 7.91 -17.43
CA ASP A 227 5.94 9.26 -16.90
C ASP A 227 6.64 9.36 -15.54
N ARG A 228 7.22 10.52 -15.26
CA ARG A 228 7.96 10.82 -14.05
C ARG A 228 7.39 12.06 -13.37
N ASP A 229 6.95 11.92 -12.12
CA ASP A 229 6.43 13.01 -11.28
C ASP A 229 7.17 12.98 -9.94
N TYR A 230 8.41 13.45 -9.96
CA TYR A 230 9.31 13.38 -8.82
C TYR A 230 9.31 14.65 -7.98
N ASP A 231 9.32 14.47 -6.66
CA ASP A 231 9.60 15.56 -5.72
C ASP A 231 11.12 15.74 -5.58
N PRO A 232 11.70 16.83 -6.12
CA PRO A 232 13.15 17.05 -6.11
C PRO A 232 13.69 17.35 -4.70
N SER A 233 12.84 17.58 -3.72
CA SER A 233 13.25 17.90 -2.35
C SER A 233 13.60 16.67 -1.51
N LEU A 234 13.40 15.47 -2.03
CA LEU A 234 13.66 14.22 -1.30
C LEU A 234 15.16 14.04 -1.02
N PRO A 235 15.55 13.83 0.25
CA PRO A 235 16.92 13.56 0.61
C PRO A 235 17.37 12.14 0.23
N GLU A 236 18.66 11.90 0.23
CA GLU A 236 19.21 10.55 0.19
C GLU A 236 18.86 9.78 1.46
N ILE A 237 18.57 8.47 1.30
CA ILE A 237 18.25 7.56 2.38
C ILE A 237 19.19 6.35 2.41
N GLU A 238 19.33 5.72 3.57
CA GLU A 238 20.16 4.52 3.74
C GLU A 238 19.45 3.28 3.20
N ILE A 239 19.84 2.85 2.01
CA ILE A 239 19.22 1.76 1.27
C ILE A 239 20.25 0.87 0.59
N ASP A 240 19.87 -0.38 0.36
CA ASP A 240 20.56 -1.27 -0.55
C ASP A 240 20.02 -1.04 -1.97
N TYR A 241 20.86 -0.43 -2.79
CA TYR A 241 20.50 0.00 -4.15
C TYR A 241 20.02 -1.16 -5.03
N GLU A 242 20.77 -2.26 -5.05
CA GLU A 242 20.47 -3.39 -5.94
C GLU A 242 19.17 -4.11 -5.54
N LEU A 243 18.97 -4.27 -4.23
CA LEU A 243 17.73 -4.87 -3.71
C LEU A 243 16.52 -4.00 -4.03
N LEU A 244 16.62 -2.67 -3.85
CA LEU A 244 15.50 -1.79 -4.16
C LEU A 244 15.23 -1.69 -5.66
N VAL A 245 16.27 -1.68 -6.51
CA VAL A 245 16.08 -1.81 -7.97
C VAL A 245 15.29 -3.07 -8.29
N GLN A 246 15.63 -4.20 -7.68
CA GLN A 246 14.91 -5.47 -7.88
C GLN A 246 13.46 -5.38 -7.42
N ALA A 247 13.18 -4.78 -6.25
CA ALA A 247 11.83 -4.63 -5.73
C ALA A 247 10.95 -3.77 -6.66
N VAL A 248 11.44 -2.60 -7.04
CA VAL A 248 10.73 -1.67 -7.93
C VAL A 248 10.56 -2.27 -9.33
N LEU A 249 11.58 -2.98 -9.83
CA LEU A 249 11.51 -3.66 -11.13
C LEU A 249 10.45 -4.77 -11.13
N ASN A 250 10.31 -5.53 -10.05
CA ASN A 250 9.28 -6.56 -9.92
C ASN A 250 7.87 -5.95 -10.01
N ILE A 251 7.64 -4.81 -9.37
CA ILE A 251 6.36 -4.09 -9.46
C ILE A 251 6.17 -3.53 -10.87
N GLY A 252 7.20 -2.86 -11.42
CA GLY A 252 7.14 -2.28 -12.76
C GLY A 252 6.91 -3.31 -13.86
N LYS A 253 7.52 -4.51 -13.75
CA LYS A 253 7.26 -5.62 -14.69
C LYS A 253 5.83 -6.14 -14.59
N ASN A 254 5.26 -6.21 -13.38
CA ASN A 254 3.85 -6.57 -13.22
C ASN A 254 2.93 -5.55 -13.89
N ALA A 255 3.22 -4.25 -13.75
CA ALA A 255 2.51 -3.17 -14.43
C ALA A 255 2.64 -3.31 -15.95
N LEU A 256 3.87 -3.47 -16.48
CA LEU A 256 4.12 -3.64 -17.90
C LEU A 256 3.36 -4.84 -18.49
N GLN A 257 3.40 -5.97 -17.79
CA GLN A 257 2.66 -7.17 -18.15
C GLN A 257 1.13 -7.00 -18.08
N ALA A 258 0.61 -6.17 -17.17
CA ALA A 258 -0.82 -5.86 -17.13
C ALA A 258 -1.27 -5.02 -18.32
N LEU A 259 -0.32 -4.34 -18.95
CA LEU A 259 -0.53 -3.46 -20.09
C LEU A 259 -0.29 -4.14 -21.44
N GLU A 260 0.09 -5.44 -21.48
CA GLU A 260 0.17 -6.20 -22.72
C GLU A 260 -1.13 -6.08 -23.52
N ASN A 261 -1.03 -5.72 -24.78
CA ASN A 261 -2.14 -5.47 -25.70
C ASN A 261 -3.00 -4.22 -25.43
N LYS A 262 -2.55 -3.30 -24.57
CA LYS A 262 -3.26 -2.03 -24.35
C LYS A 262 -2.72 -0.94 -25.29
N THR A 263 -3.61 -0.34 -26.06
CA THR A 263 -3.34 0.90 -26.78
C THR A 263 -3.19 2.04 -25.77
N SER A 264 -2.11 2.82 -25.85
CA SER A 264 -1.77 3.89 -24.88
C SER A 264 -1.43 3.35 -23.48
N ALA A 265 -0.63 2.29 -23.43
CA ALA A 265 -0.05 1.78 -22.19
C ALA A 265 0.78 2.87 -21.50
N LYS A 266 0.53 3.06 -20.19
CA LYS A 266 1.20 4.11 -19.42
C LYS A 266 1.53 3.62 -18.01
N ILE A 267 2.78 3.85 -17.60
CA ILE A 267 3.24 3.68 -16.21
C ILE A 267 3.70 5.03 -15.70
N THR A 268 3.34 5.40 -14.50
CA THR A 268 3.77 6.66 -13.88
C THR A 268 4.51 6.36 -12.59
N PHE A 269 5.74 6.86 -12.47
CA PHE A 269 6.49 6.91 -11.22
C PHE A 269 6.30 8.26 -10.57
N LYS A 270 5.82 8.25 -9.32
CA LYS A 270 5.61 9.46 -8.55
C LYS A 270 6.29 9.35 -7.20
N THR A 271 6.89 10.44 -6.71
CA THR A 271 7.50 10.50 -5.37
C THR A 271 6.99 11.68 -4.58
N ARG A 272 6.73 11.48 -3.28
CA ARG A 272 6.30 12.54 -2.34
C ARG A 272 6.86 12.26 -0.95
N VAL A 273 6.83 13.27 -0.09
CA VAL A 273 7.03 13.12 1.36
C VAL A 273 5.68 13.00 2.04
N GLU A 274 5.53 11.96 2.87
CA GLU A 274 4.40 11.85 3.80
C GLU A 274 4.87 12.16 5.22
N ARG A 275 4.02 12.91 5.95
CA ARG A 275 4.30 13.31 7.33
C ARG A 275 3.52 12.47 8.32
N GLN A 276 4.14 12.21 9.48
CA GLN A 276 3.50 11.52 10.62
C GLN A 276 2.89 10.16 10.23
N PHE A 277 3.59 9.41 9.41
CA PHE A 277 3.15 8.11 8.90
C PHE A 277 3.56 6.98 9.86
N THR A 278 2.68 5.99 10.04
CA THR A 278 2.96 4.83 10.89
C THR A 278 3.29 3.61 10.03
N ILE A 279 4.49 3.05 10.20
CA ILE A 279 4.89 1.80 9.56
C ILE A 279 4.99 0.74 10.64
N SER A 280 4.21 -0.34 10.52
CA SER A 280 4.30 -1.50 11.42
C SER A 280 4.18 -1.15 12.91
N GLY A 281 3.37 -0.16 13.27
CA GLY A 281 3.18 0.29 14.64
C GLY A 281 4.16 1.38 15.12
N GLU A 282 5.22 1.66 14.36
CA GLU A 282 6.16 2.75 14.66
C GLU A 282 5.79 4.03 13.91
N ARG A 283 5.74 5.15 14.62
CA ARG A 283 5.44 6.46 14.03
C ARG A 283 6.71 7.13 13.53
N HIS A 284 6.74 7.39 12.23
CA HIS A 284 7.82 8.13 11.56
C HIS A 284 7.37 9.57 11.30
N ARG A 285 8.26 10.53 11.59
CA ARG A 285 7.99 11.95 11.32
C ARG A 285 7.86 12.21 9.82
N PHE A 286 8.69 11.56 9.03
CA PHE A 286 8.69 11.65 7.57
C PHE A 286 8.97 10.28 6.97
N VAL A 287 8.25 9.96 5.91
CA VAL A 287 8.51 8.80 5.04
C VAL A 287 8.52 9.25 3.58
N ILE A 288 9.31 8.56 2.76
CA ILE A 288 9.23 8.68 1.31
C ILE A 288 8.09 7.80 0.83
N ARG A 289 7.19 8.37 0.06
CA ARG A 289 6.16 7.69 -0.70
C ARG A 289 6.61 7.58 -2.15
N VAL A 290 6.60 6.36 -2.69
CA VAL A 290 6.85 6.08 -4.11
C VAL A 290 5.64 5.37 -4.68
N ASP A 291 4.95 6.01 -5.60
CA ASP A 291 3.83 5.43 -6.33
C ASP A 291 4.30 4.90 -7.68
N ILE A 292 3.89 3.69 -8.01
CA ILE A 292 4.04 3.05 -9.32
C ILE A 292 2.63 2.78 -9.82
N ALA A 293 2.15 3.65 -10.70
CA ALA A 293 0.79 3.62 -11.21
C ALA A 293 0.76 3.08 -12.64
N ASP A 294 -0.19 2.21 -12.95
CA ASP A 294 -0.46 1.74 -14.30
C ASP A 294 -1.93 1.94 -14.67
N ASN A 295 -2.18 2.19 -15.94
CA ASN A 295 -3.53 2.36 -16.46
C ASN A 295 -4.15 1.04 -16.95
N GLY A 296 -3.76 -0.10 -16.38
CA GLY A 296 -4.17 -1.45 -16.75
C GLY A 296 -5.63 -1.79 -16.44
N PRO A 297 -6.01 -3.07 -16.61
CA PRO A 297 -7.38 -3.54 -16.39
C PRO A 297 -7.78 -3.62 -14.93
N GLY A 298 -6.84 -3.36 -14.01
CA GLY A 298 -7.05 -3.54 -12.57
C GLY A 298 -6.80 -4.97 -12.10
N ILE A 299 -6.81 -5.12 -10.78
CA ILE A 299 -6.60 -6.40 -10.09
C ILE A 299 -7.97 -6.97 -9.71
N PRO A 300 -8.30 -8.21 -10.13
CA PRO A 300 -9.56 -8.86 -9.74
C PRO A 300 -9.71 -8.98 -8.23
N ASN A 301 -10.91 -8.73 -7.70
CA ASN A 301 -11.17 -8.74 -6.25
C ASN A 301 -10.80 -10.07 -5.59
N GLU A 302 -10.98 -11.20 -6.30
CA GLU A 302 -10.68 -12.54 -5.80
C GLU A 302 -9.21 -12.76 -5.40
N ILE A 303 -8.27 -12.00 -6.01
CA ILE A 303 -6.83 -12.14 -5.74
C ILE A 303 -6.27 -11.00 -4.90
N LYS A 304 -7.02 -9.92 -4.68
CA LYS A 304 -6.54 -8.75 -3.93
C LYS A 304 -6.04 -9.12 -2.53
N GLU A 305 -6.76 -9.97 -1.82
CA GLU A 305 -6.39 -10.39 -0.45
C GLU A 305 -5.12 -11.25 -0.41
N HIS A 306 -4.82 -11.92 -1.52
CA HIS A 306 -3.70 -12.86 -1.62
C HIS A 306 -2.59 -12.39 -2.55
N LEU A 307 -2.62 -11.13 -2.98
CA LEU A 307 -1.73 -10.59 -4.02
C LEU A 307 -0.24 -10.73 -3.68
N PHE A 308 0.10 -10.64 -2.40
CA PHE A 308 1.47 -10.78 -1.91
C PHE A 308 1.83 -12.21 -1.45
N TYR A 309 0.91 -13.17 -1.58
CA TYR A 309 1.22 -14.56 -1.22
C TYR A 309 2.05 -15.21 -2.34
N PRO A 310 3.02 -16.06 -1.99
CA PRO A 310 3.85 -16.72 -2.97
C PRO A 310 3.03 -17.65 -3.87
N MET A 311 3.44 -17.78 -5.12
CA MET A 311 2.84 -18.67 -6.14
C MET A 311 1.40 -18.30 -6.57
N ILE A 312 0.90 -17.14 -6.19
CA ILE A 312 -0.39 -16.66 -6.71
C ILE A 312 -0.15 -15.90 -8.00
N SER A 313 -0.55 -16.52 -9.10
CA SER A 313 -0.55 -15.93 -10.43
C SER A 313 -1.70 -16.52 -11.24
N LYS A 314 -2.53 -15.68 -11.84
CA LYS A 314 -3.54 -16.14 -12.84
C LYS A 314 -2.94 -16.28 -14.23
N ARG A 315 -1.65 -15.99 -14.43
CA ARG A 315 -0.99 -16.01 -15.75
C ARG A 315 -0.25 -17.32 -15.98
N VAL A 316 -0.42 -17.85 -17.18
CA VAL A 316 0.36 -19.00 -17.66
C VAL A 316 1.84 -18.59 -17.75
N GLY A 317 2.71 -19.25 -16.98
CA GLY A 317 4.15 -18.97 -16.93
C GLY A 317 4.60 -17.93 -15.89
N GLY A 318 3.68 -17.26 -15.18
CA GLY A 318 4.02 -16.37 -14.07
C GLY A 318 4.37 -17.17 -12.81
N THR A 319 5.52 -16.86 -12.18
CA THR A 319 5.96 -17.55 -10.95
C THR A 319 5.16 -17.15 -9.71
N GLY A 320 4.41 -16.03 -9.75
CA GLY A 320 3.69 -15.48 -8.59
C GLY A 320 4.59 -15.06 -7.43
N LEU A 321 5.90 -14.85 -7.68
CA LEU A 321 6.89 -14.56 -6.63
C LEU A 321 7.35 -13.10 -6.62
N GLY A 322 7.15 -12.36 -7.71
CA GLY A 322 7.71 -11.00 -7.87
C GLY A 322 7.26 -10.02 -6.79
N LEU A 323 5.95 -9.96 -6.49
CA LEU A 323 5.39 -9.06 -5.47
C LEU A 323 5.77 -9.49 -4.06
N THR A 324 5.83 -10.79 -3.79
CA THR A 324 6.30 -11.34 -2.51
C THR A 324 7.75 -10.92 -2.24
N PHE A 325 8.63 -10.93 -3.26
CA PHE A 325 9.99 -10.45 -3.14
C PHE A 325 10.07 -8.94 -2.94
N ALA A 326 9.31 -8.19 -3.72
CA ALA A 326 9.25 -6.75 -3.54
C ALA A 326 8.88 -6.40 -2.09
N GLN A 327 7.84 -7.04 -1.54
CA GLN A 327 7.42 -6.84 -0.17
C GLN A 327 8.51 -7.24 0.85
N SER A 328 9.18 -8.38 0.65
CA SER A 328 10.28 -8.82 1.53
C SER A 328 11.45 -7.83 1.54
N ILE A 329 11.84 -7.33 0.37
CA ILE A 329 12.92 -6.35 0.24
C ILE A 329 12.55 -5.03 0.92
N ILE A 330 11.35 -4.52 0.67
CA ILE A 330 10.88 -3.26 1.27
C ILE A 330 10.80 -3.39 2.79
N SER A 331 10.29 -4.53 3.32
CA SER A 331 10.27 -4.80 4.76
C SER A 331 11.68 -4.85 5.38
N GLN A 332 12.69 -5.37 4.69
CA GLN A 332 14.09 -5.35 5.15
C GLN A 332 14.66 -3.91 5.24
N HIS A 333 14.07 -2.99 4.50
CA HIS A 333 14.39 -1.55 4.57
C HIS A 333 13.52 -0.80 5.58
N GLY A 334 12.69 -1.50 6.37
CA GLY A 334 11.78 -0.90 7.34
C GLY A 334 10.56 -0.25 6.71
N GLY A 335 10.30 -0.51 5.44
CA GLY A 335 9.17 0.04 4.69
C GLY A 335 7.99 -0.93 4.57
N ILE A 336 6.94 -0.46 3.92
CA ILE A 336 5.75 -1.26 3.54
C ILE A 336 5.37 -1.00 2.09
N ILE A 337 4.63 -1.93 1.50
CA ILE A 337 3.98 -1.79 0.19
C ILE A 337 2.48 -1.89 0.38
N GLU A 338 1.77 -0.92 -0.17
CA GLU A 338 0.31 -0.91 -0.29
C GLU A 338 -0.09 -0.91 -1.76
N PHE A 339 -1.35 -1.20 -2.06
CA PHE A 339 -1.88 -1.04 -3.41
C PHE A 339 -3.35 -0.66 -3.38
N GLU A 340 -3.74 0.11 -4.39
CA GLU A 340 -5.12 0.42 -4.72
C GLU A 340 -5.33 0.05 -6.19
N SER A 341 -6.47 -0.55 -6.52
CA SER A 341 -6.72 -0.98 -7.89
C SER A 341 -8.18 -0.96 -8.24
N CYS A 342 -8.47 -0.25 -9.33
CA CYS A 342 -9.71 -0.29 -10.07
C CYS A 342 -9.40 -0.40 -11.59
N PRO A 343 -10.36 -0.76 -12.41
CA PRO A 343 -10.17 -0.80 -13.86
C PRO A 343 -9.71 0.56 -14.41
N GLY A 344 -8.55 0.59 -15.04
CA GLY A 344 -7.95 1.80 -15.60
C GLY A 344 -6.96 2.52 -14.68
N ASP A 345 -6.86 2.11 -13.41
CA ASP A 345 -5.95 2.73 -12.44
C ASP A 345 -5.53 1.72 -11.38
N THR A 346 -4.28 1.28 -11.42
CA THR A 346 -3.67 0.44 -10.39
C THR A 346 -2.43 1.15 -9.89
N VAL A 347 -2.38 1.39 -8.60
CA VAL A 347 -1.26 2.10 -7.94
C VAL A 347 -0.67 1.19 -6.87
N PHE A 348 0.62 0.87 -7.01
CA PHE A 348 1.41 0.30 -5.92
C PHE A 348 2.18 1.43 -5.24
N THR A 349 2.02 1.56 -3.94
CA THR A 349 2.67 2.58 -3.12
C THR A 349 3.68 1.95 -2.19
N ILE A 350 4.93 2.39 -2.25
CA ILE A 350 6.01 2.01 -1.35
C ILE A 350 6.23 3.15 -0.37
N PHE A 351 6.25 2.84 0.93
CA PHE A 351 6.63 3.77 1.97
C PHE A 351 7.95 3.34 2.59
N LEU A 352 8.92 4.25 2.60
CA LEU A 352 10.25 4.03 3.19
C LEU A 352 10.52 5.09 4.25
N PRO A 353 10.99 4.72 5.47
CA PRO A 353 11.32 5.69 6.50
C PRO A 353 12.52 6.54 6.08
N LEU A 354 12.42 7.87 6.30
CA LEU A 354 13.53 8.80 6.05
C LEU A 354 14.62 8.72 7.14
N GLU A 355 14.21 8.40 8.37
CA GLU A 355 15.11 8.27 9.52
C GLU A 355 15.15 6.81 9.96
N HIS A 356 16.30 6.16 9.85
CA HIS A 356 16.55 4.94 10.61
C HIS A 356 16.97 5.35 12.02
N ARG A 357 16.23 4.91 13.05
CA ARG A 357 16.74 4.96 14.43
C ARG A 357 18.02 4.12 14.49
N THR A 358 19.13 4.76 14.82
CA THR A 358 20.35 4.13 15.32
C THR A 358 20.07 3.41 16.62
#